data_83b9d992d4bc9a552fe30335af3011a4
#
_entry.id   83b9d992d4bc9a552fe30335af3011a4
#
_cell.length_a   1.000
_cell.length_b   1.000
_cell.length_c   1.000
_cell.angle_alpha   90.00
_cell.angle_beta   90.00
_cell.angle_gamma   90.00
#
_symmetry.space_group_name_H-M   'P 1'
#
loop_
_entity.id
_entity.type
_entity.pdbx_description
1 polymer ?
#
loop_
_entity_poly.entity_id
_entity_poly.type
_entity_poly.pdbx_seq_one_letter_code
_entity_poly.pdbx_strand_id
1 'polypeptide(L)'
;MKGLYIMEKPKLLIAEAAEELRNLLSDLFRSKFQICCCADGYEAQRQIGRFTPDVMVVDVMLTGIDGISLLEWTLEQGIRPRVLLTTRLPSDFIMGAATRLGVSYVMLKPWDTGALVARVEEMSRITKVSEVTGTDPASRVSGLLLTLGIRPKLRGFACLREAVLLSSREEYLSVTKVLYPEVAKRCGCRGVHVERNIRSAIDAAWNKRDENVWRLYFAPDAKGNVTRPTNAAFISRLADSIREYRAG
;
A
#
# COMPACT_ATOMS: atom_id res chain seq x y z
N MET A 1 -10.36 -15.16 -31.30
CA MET A 1 -11.20 -15.24 -30.08
C MET A 1 -10.55 -14.41 -28.98
N LYS A 2 -11.13 -13.26 -28.66
CA LYS A 2 -10.65 -12.42 -27.53
C LYS A 2 -11.14 -13.11 -26.25
N GLY A 3 -10.24 -13.71 -25.48
CA GLY A 3 -10.56 -14.24 -24.16
C GLY A 3 -11.05 -13.11 -23.28
N LEU A 4 -12.31 -13.18 -22.86
CA LEU A 4 -12.87 -12.35 -21.80
C LEU A 4 -12.12 -12.75 -20.50
N TYR A 5 -11.16 -11.95 -20.06
CA TYR A 5 -10.65 -12.02 -18.68
C TYR A 5 -11.80 -11.56 -17.77
N ILE A 6 -12.54 -12.53 -17.23
CA ILE A 6 -13.46 -12.24 -16.12
C ILE A 6 -12.58 -11.89 -14.94
N MET A 7 -12.43 -10.58 -14.67
CA MET A 7 -11.72 -10.13 -13.46
C MET A 7 -12.54 -10.57 -12.25
N GLU A 8 -12.01 -11.47 -11.45
CA GLU A 8 -12.63 -11.85 -10.18
C GLU A 8 -12.87 -10.61 -9.31
N LYS A 9 -14.03 -10.60 -8.62
CA LYS A 9 -14.34 -9.53 -7.68
C LYS A 9 -13.36 -9.59 -6.52
N PRO A 10 -12.87 -8.44 -6.02
CA PRO A 10 -12.04 -8.42 -4.80
C PRO A 10 -12.83 -8.97 -3.61
N LYS A 11 -12.13 -9.58 -2.67
CA LYS A 11 -12.69 -10.22 -1.49
C LYS A 11 -12.75 -9.23 -0.33
N LEU A 12 -13.94 -8.99 0.20
CA LEU A 12 -14.19 -8.11 1.35
C LEU A 12 -14.71 -8.91 2.53
N LEU A 13 -13.98 -8.89 3.64
CA LEU A 13 -14.48 -9.41 4.91
C LEU A 13 -15.02 -8.27 5.77
N ILE A 14 -16.23 -8.45 6.28
CA ILE A 14 -16.92 -7.49 7.16
C ILE A 14 -17.09 -8.15 8.53
N ALA A 15 -16.38 -7.65 9.54
CA ALA A 15 -16.49 -8.06 10.94
C ALA A 15 -17.20 -6.95 11.73
N GLU A 16 -18.49 -7.14 11.99
CA GLU A 16 -19.39 -6.17 12.63
C GLU A 16 -20.42 -6.92 13.47
N ALA A 17 -20.48 -6.61 14.77
CA ALA A 17 -21.37 -7.29 15.70
C ALA A 17 -22.86 -6.92 15.48
N ALA A 18 -23.13 -5.65 15.14
CA ALA A 18 -24.49 -5.18 14.90
C ALA A 18 -25.03 -5.73 13.58
N GLU A 19 -26.05 -6.57 13.65
CA GLU A 19 -26.62 -7.25 12.49
C GLU A 19 -27.12 -6.27 11.41
N GLU A 20 -27.79 -5.20 11.83
CA GLU A 20 -28.32 -4.18 10.91
C GLU A 20 -27.20 -3.51 10.12
N LEU A 21 -26.10 -3.13 10.78
CA LEU A 21 -24.94 -2.52 10.12
C LEU A 21 -24.22 -3.53 9.22
N ARG A 22 -24.09 -4.78 9.68
CA ARG A 22 -23.46 -5.85 8.90
C ARG A 22 -24.24 -6.12 7.61
N ASN A 23 -25.56 -6.17 7.68
CA ASN A 23 -26.44 -6.35 6.52
C ASN A 23 -26.37 -5.14 5.58
N LEU A 24 -26.41 -3.92 6.11
CA LEU A 24 -26.25 -2.70 5.33
C LEU A 24 -24.94 -2.70 4.56
N LEU A 25 -23.81 -3.00 5.22
CA LEU A 25 -22.49 -3.06 4.58
C LEU A 25 -22.45 -4.14 3.50
N SER A 26 -23.02 -5.32 3.77
CA SER A 26 -23.12 -6.40 2.78
C SER A 26 -23.87 -5.93 1.53
N ASP A 27 -25.01 -5.29 1.67
CA ASP A 27 -25.83 -4.80 0.57
C ASP A 27 -25.11 -3.74 -0.27
N LEU A 28 -24.38 -2.84 0.37
CA LEU A 28 -23.61 -1.79 -0.31
C LEU A 28 -22.50 -2.34 -1.21
N PHE A 29 -21.88 -3.46 -0.82
CA PHE A 29 -20.69 -3.96 -1.49
C PHE A 29 -20.91 -5.19 -2.37
N ARG A 30 -22.01 -5.94 -2.24
CA ARG A 30 -22.27 -7.22 -2.97
C ARG A 30 -22.17 -7.12 -4.50
N SER A 31 -22.44 -5.95 -5.07
CA SER A 31 -22.33 -5.75 -6.52
C SER A 31 -20.87 -5.74 -7.00
N LYS A 32 -19.93 -5.28 -6.16
CA LYS A 32 -18.53 -5.02 -6.53
C LYS A 32 -17.53 -5.99 -5.89
N PHE A 33 -17.90 -6.64 -4.78
CA PHE A 33 -17.03 -7.51 -4.00
C PHE A 33 -17.62 -8.93 -3.86
N GLN A 34 -16.73 -9.89 -3.64
CA GLN A 34 -17.08 -11.15 -3.00
C GLN A 34 -17.04 -10.90 -1.48
N ILE A 35 -18.14 -11.18 -0.78
CA ILE A 35 -18.30 -10.75 0.62
C ILE A 35 -18.30 -11.95 1.55
N CYS A 36 -17.60 -11.81 2.69
CA CYS A 36 -17.72 -12.66 3.86
C CYS A 36 -18.10 -11.79 5.06
N CYS A 37 -19.25 -12.08 5.69
CA CYS A 37 -19.73 -11.38 6.89
C CYS A 37 -19.49 -12.23 8.12
N CYS A 38 -19.03 -11.59 9.20
CA CYS A 38 -18.76 -12.22 10.49
C CYS A 38 -19.39 -11.38 11.60
N ALA A 39 -20.08 -12.03 12.53
CA ALA A 39 -20.78 -11.38 13.64
C ALA A 39 -19.88 -11.14 14.86
N ASP A 40 -18.81 -11.90 14.99
CA ASP A 40 -17.86 -11.81 16.11
C ASP A 40 -16.42 -12.08 15.65
N GLY A 41 -15.47 -11.82 16.56
CA GLY A 41 -14.04 -11.98 16.26
C GLY A 41 -13.61 -13.44 16.07
N TYR A 42 -14.24 -14.41 16.73
CA TYR A 42 -13.93 -15.83 16.54
C TYR A 42 -14.39 -16.33 15.16
N GLU A 43 -15.57 -15.88 14.71
CA GLU A 43 -16.05 -16.18 13.37
C GLU A 43 -15.12 -15.59 12.33
N ALA A 44 -14.75 -14.31 12.50
CA ALA A 44 -13.81 -13.63 11.61
C ALA A 44 -12.46 -14.36 11.54
N GLN A 45 -11.91 -14.78 12.67
CA GLN A 45 -10.65 -15.53 12.75
C GLN A 45 -10.73 -16.83 11.94
N ARG A 46 -11.83 -17.60 12.07
CA ARG A 46 -12.03 -18.84 11.30
C ARG A 46 -12.13 -18.60 9.79
N GLN A 47 -12.74 -17.48 9.39
CA GLN A 47 -12.97 -17.16 7.98
C GLN A 47 -11.75 -16.54 7.28
N ILE A 48 -10.94 -15.75 7.97
CA ILE A 48 -9.79 -15.04 7.38
C ILE A 48 -8.84 -16.00 6.64
N GLY A 49 -8.47 -17.12 7.26
CA GLY A 49 -7.54 -18.08 6.67
C GLY A 49 -8.07 -18.81 5.42
N ARG A 50 -9.40 -19.01 5.35
CA ARG A 50 -10.06 -19.68 4.21
C ARG A 50 -10.42 -18.71 3.10
N PHE A 51 -10.92 -17.56 3.48
CA PHE A 51 -11.43 -16.55 2.56
C PHE A 51 -10.31 -15.71 1.95
N THR A 52 -9.20 -15.50 2.70
CA THR A 52 -8.06 -14.67 2.28
C THR A 52 -8.51 -13.31 1.73
N PRO A 53 -9.05 -12.42 2.58
CA PRO A 53 -9.62 -11.15 2.14
C PRO A 53 -8.57 -10.18 1.61
N ASP A 54 -8.91 -9.43 0.55
CA ASP A 54 -8.12 -8.31 0.04
C ASP A 54 -8.31 -7.06 0.91
N VAL A 55 -9.56 -6.87 1.35
CA VAL A 55 -9.97 -5.74 2.20
C VAL A 55 -10.78 -6.26 3.37
N MET A 56 -10.59 -5.64 4.54
CA MET A 56 -11.39 -5.91 5.73
C MET A 56 -12.00 -4.61 6.26
N VAL A 57 -13.29 -4.65 6.60
CA VAL A 57 -13.95 -3.66 7.46
C VAL A 57 -14.16 -4.31 8.80
N VAL A 58 -13.53 -3.76 9.85
CA VAL A 58 -13.47 -4.38 11.18
C VAL A 58 -13.93 -3.39 12.24
N ASP A 59 -14.93 -3.74 13.03
CA ASP A 59 -15.25 -2.99 14.24
C ASP A 59 -14.23 -3.32 15.35
N VAL A 60 -13.74 -2.28 16.03
CA VAL A 60 -12.93 -2.46 17.24
C VAL A 60 -13.70 -3.23 18.31
N MET A 61 -15.00 -2.96 18.46
CA MET A 61 -15.86 -3.49 19.51
C MET A 61 -16.55 -4.81 19.10
N LEU A 62 -15.77 -5.78 18.62
CA LEU A 62 -16.28 -7.12 18.35
C LEU A 62 -16.42 -7.91 19.67
N THR A 63 -17.38 -8.82 19.69
CA THR A 63 -17.53 -9.81 20.78
C THR A 63 -16.55 -10.98 20.60
N GLY A 64 -16.16 -11.58 21.71
CA GLY A 64 -15.20 -12.69 21.72
C GLY A 64 -13.76 -12.20 21.59
N ILE A 65 -13.25 -12.07 20.37
CA ILE A 65 -11.97 -11.43 20.08
C ILE A 65 -12.28 -10.03 19.57
N ASP A 66 -11.73 -8.99 20.19
CA ASP A 66 -11.88 -7.60 19.73
C ASP A 66 -11.14 -7.36 18.40
N GLY A 67 -11.48 -6.25 17.72
CA GLY A 67 -10.93 -5.95 16.40
C GLY A 67 -9.41 -5.74 16.37
N ILE A 68 -8.82 -5.23 17.45
CA ILE A 68 -7.35 -5.05 17.53
C ILE A 68 -6.67 -6.41 17.64
N SER A 69 -7.09 -7.25 18.57
CA SER A 69 -6.56 -8.61 18.76
C SER A 69 -6.76 -9.48 17.50
N LEU A 70 -7.89 -9.34 16.81
CA LEU A 70 -8.13 -10.01 15.53
C LEU A 70 -7.11 -9.60 14.47
N LEU A 71 -6.78 -8.31 14.38
CA LEU A 71 -5.78 -7.81 13.43
C LEU A 71 -4.37 -8.26 13.79
N GLU A 72 -3.99 -8.25 15.08
CA GLU A 72 -2.72 -8.78 15.55
C GLU A 72 -2.55 -10.24 15.11
N TRP A 73 -3.52 -11.08 15.42
CA TRP A 73 -3.53 -12.48 14.98
C TRP A 73 -3.47 -12.63 13.46
N THR A 74 -4.22 -11.82 12.70
CA THR A 74 -4.22 -11.87 11.23
C THR A 74 -2.82 -11.64 10.66
N LEU A 75 -2.11 -10.66 11.23
CA LEU A 75 -0.75 -10.33 10.83
C LEU A 75 0.25 -11.43 11.20
N GLU A 76 0.08 -12.09 12.35
CA GLU A 76 0.89 -13.24 12.78
C GLU A 76 0.75 -14.44 11.82
N GLN A 77 -0.45 -14.61 11.22
CA GLN A 77 -0.67 -15.63 10.19
C GLN A 77 -0.04 -15.26 8.82
N GLY A 78 0.64 -14.13 8.72
CA GLY A 78 1.22 -13.67 7.45
C GLY A 78 0.22 -13.09 6.46
N ILE A 79 -1.06 -12.92 6.86
CA ILE A 79 -2.11 -12.35 6.01
C ILE A 79 -2.09 -10.83 6.14
N ARG A 80 -2.09 -10.10 5.04
CA ARG A 80 -1.90 -8.64 4.98
C ARG A 80 -3.01 -7.94 4.20
N PRO A 81 -4.28 -7.99 4.64
CA PRO A 81 -5.37 -7.29 3.99
C PRO A 81 -5.24 -5.76 4.17
N ARG A 82 -5.89 -5.00 3.33
CA ARG A 82 -6.16 -3.59 3.61
C ARG A 82 -7.28 -3.47 4.63
N VAL A 83 -7.05 -2.75 5.71
CA VAL A 83 -8.00 -2.69 6.83
C VAL A 83 -8.58 -1.29 6.97
N LEU A 84 -9.92 -1.20 6.96
CA LEU A 84 -10.69 -0.08 7.47
C LEU A 84 -11.20 -0.47 8.86
N LEU A 85 -10.65 0.16 9.88
CA LEU A 85 -11.04 -0.06 11.27
C LEU A 85 -12.17 0.92 11.63
N THR A 86 -13.25 0.43 12.25
CA THR A 86 -14.35 1.29 12.70
C THR A 86 -14.43 1.28 14.22
N THR A 87 -14.74 2.43 14.82
CA THR A 87 -14.89 2.55 16.27
C THR A 87 -15.86 3.65 16.65
N ARG A 88 -16.51 3.52 17.82
CA ARG A 88 -17.31 4.61 18.43
C ARG A 88 -16.49 5.50 19.35
N LEU A 89 -15.40 5.00 19.88
CA LEU A 89 -14.59 5.67 20.88
C LEU A 89 -13.13 5.76 20.37
N PRO A 90 -12.72 6.89 19.77
CA PRO A 90 -11.33 7.10 19.45
C PRO A 90 -10.55 7.31 20.76
N SER A 91 -9.49 6.56 20.94
CA SER A 91 -8.53 6.76 22.04
C SER A 91 -7.12 6.69 21.48
N ASP A 92 -6.17 7.28 22.20
CA ASP A 92 -4.75 7.23 21.82
C ASP A 92 -4.25 5.79 21.73
N PHE A 93 -4.80 4.89 22.57
CA PHE A 93 -4.50 3.46 22.52
C PHE A 93 -4.94 2.83 21.19
N ILE A 94 -6.20 3.07 20.77
CA ILE A 94 -6.75 2.53 19.51
C ILE A 94 -5.99 3.11 18.31
N MET A 95 -5.71 4.42 18.31
CA MET A 95 -4.99 5.08 17.23
C MET A 95 -3.53 4.61 17.14
N GLY A 96 -2.88 4.43 18.29
CA GLY A 96 -1.53 3.86 18.37
C GLY A 96 -1.49 2.40 17.88
N ALA A 97 -2.44 1.58 18.28
CA ALA A 97 -2.57 0.20 17.82
C ALA A 97 -2.83 0.14 16.30
N ALA A 98 -3.75 0.95 15.78
CA ALA A 98 -4.04 1.03 14.35
C ALA A 98 -2.79 1.39 13.53
N THR A 99 -1.98 2.35 14.02
CA THR A 99 -0.72 2.74 13.37
C THR A 99 0.29 1.59 13.40
N ARG A 100 0.50 0.95 14.56
CA ARG A 100 1.42 -0.19 14.72
C ARG A 100 1.05 -1.37 13.82
N LEU A 101 -0.24 -1.65 13.67
CA LEU A 101 -0.76 -2.75 12.88
C LEU A 101 -0.90 -2.42 11.38
N GLY A 102 -0.52 -1.22 10.95
CA GLY A 102 -0.60 -0.82 9.56
C GLY A 102 -2.02 -0.71 9.01
N VAL A 103 -3.00 -0.36 9.89
CA VAL A 103 -4.39 -0.11 9.48
C VAL A 103 -4.43 0.99 8.43
N SER A 104 -5.12 0.73 7.31
CA SER A 104 -5.15 1.64 6.17
C SER A 104 -5.99 2.88 6.42
N TYR A 105 -7.06 2.75 7.19
CA TYR A 105 -7.95 3.85 7.55
C TYR A 105 -8.70 3.56 8.85
N VAL A 106 -8.90 4.59 9.70
CA VAL A 106 -9.77 4.51 10.88
C VAL A 106 -10.98 5.42 10.67
N MET A 107 -12.18 4.90 10.84
CA MET A 107 -13.43 5.64 10.66
C MET A 107 -14.28 5.61 11.93
N LEU A 108 -14.76 6.77 12.35
CA LEU A 108 -15.59 6.92 13.54
C LEU A 108 -17.07 6.68 13.22
N LYS A 109 -17.74 5.91 14.07
CA LYS A 109 -19.19 5.72 14.04
C LYS A 109 -19.90 6.89 14.76
N PRO A 110 -21.02 7.43 14.23
CA PRO A 110 -21.65 7.08 12.95
C PRO A 110 -20.89 7.67 11.78
N TRP A 111 -20.77 6.93 10.68
CA TRP A 111 -20.10 7.38 9.47
C TRP A 111 -21.07 7.76 8.36
N ASP A 112 -20.60 8.56 7.41
CA ASP A 112 -21.27 8.75 6.14
C ASP A 112 -21.07 7.50 5.25
N THR A 113 -22.17 6.94 4.77
CA THR A 113 -22.17 5.71 3.97
C THR A 113 -21.38 5.87 2.67
N GLY A 114 -21.50 7.04 2.01
CA GLY A 114 -20.76 7.34 0.78
C GLY A 114 -19.26 7.42 1.01
N ALA A 115 -18.83 8.04 2.13
CA ALA A 115 -17.44 8.13 2.51
C ALA A 115 -16.85 6.72 2.80
N LEU A 116 -17.59 5.86 3.50
CA LEU A 116 -17.15 4.50 3.78
C LEU A 116 -16.98 3.70 2.49
N VAL A 117 -17.97 3.74 1.61
CA VAL A 117 -17.92 3.07 0.30
C VAL A 117 -16.71 3.55 -0.51
N ALA A 118 -16.49 4.87 -0.58
CA ALA A 118 -15.37 5.43 -1.33
C ALA A 118 -14.01 4.92 -0.79
N ARG A 119 -13.84 4.84 0.53
CA ARG A 119 -12.59 4.36 1.15
C ARG A 119 -12.35 2.87 0.89
N VAL A 120 -13.36 2.03 1.04
CA VAL A 120 -13.24 0.59 0.76
C VAL A 120 -12.91 0.34 -0.70
N GLU A 121 -13.57 1.05 -1.64
CA GLU A 121 -13.26 0.94 -3.07
C GLU A 121 -11.85 1.44 -3.41
N GLU A 122 -11.40 2.53 -2.81
CA GLU A 122 -10.05 3.04 -2.98
C GLU A 122 -9.02 2.00 -2.50
N MET A 123 -9.23 1.42 -1.32
CA MET A 123 -8.36 0.37 -0.79
C MET A 123 -8.33 -0.87 -1.70
N SER A 124 -9.47 -1.30 -2.25
CA SER A 124 -9.51 -2.46 -3.15
C SER A 124 -8.75 -2.22 -4.46
N ARG A 125 -8.73 -0.99 -4.98
CA ARG A 125 -7.95 -0.63 -6.17
C ARG A 125 -6.45 -0.68 -5.89
N ILE A 126 -6.04 -0.24 -4.72
CA ILE A 126 -4.64 -0.30 -4.28
C ILE A 126 -4.20 -1.76 -4.13
N THR A 127 -5.05 -2.63 -3.57
CA THR A 127 -4.79 -4.07 -3.46
C THR A 127 -4.57 -4.70 -4.84
N LYS A 128 -5.43 -4.41 -5.82
CA LYS A 128 -5.24 -4.91 -7.20
C LYS A 128 -3.94 -4.41 -7.85
N VAL A 129 -3.54 -3.18 -7.57
CA VAL A 129 -2.22 -2.67 -8.00
C VAL A 129 -1.10 -3.43 -7.28
N SER A 130 -1.28 -3.83 -6.02
CA SER A 130 -0.31 -4.63 -5.26
C SER A 130 -0.28 -6.11 -5.69
N GLU A 131 -1.39 -6.69 -6.14
CA GLU A 131 -1.42 -8.06 -6.70
C GLU A 131 -0.81 -8.13 -8.10
N VAL A 132 -0.96 -7.07 -8.90
CA VAL A 132 -0.19 -6.88 -10.14
C VAL A 132 1.29 -6.62 -9.82
N THR A 133 1.60 -6.11 -8.60
CA THR A 133 2.94 -6.04 -8.04
C THR A 133 3.27 -7.35 -7.30
N GLY A 134 3.23 -8.50 -7.97
CA GLY A 134 3.60 -9.80 -7.43
C GLY A 134 4.90 -9.77 -6.60
N THR A 135 5.26 -10.86 -5.97
CA THR A 135 6.54 -11.09 -5.25
C THR A 135 7.80 -10.67 -6.02
N ASP A 136 7.64 -10.26 -7.29
CA ASP A 136 8.69 -9.72 -8.13
C ASP A 136 9.13 -8.31 -7.69
N PRO A 137 10.42 -8.11 -7.42
CA PRO A 137 10.98 -6.82 -7.02
C PRO A 137 10.65 -5.66 -7.97
N ALA A 138 10.52 -5.90 -9.27
CA ALA A 138 10.23 -4.86 -10.26
C ALA A 138 8.83 -4.26 -10.09
N SER A 139 7.87 -5.11 -9.79
CA SER A 139 6.50 -4.72 -9.52
C SER A 139 6.40 -3.89 -8.23
N ARG A 140 7.16 -4.26 -7.19
CA ARG A 140 7.22 -3.50 -5.92
C ARG A 140 7.82 -2.12 -6.10
N VAL A 141 8.93 -2.03 -6.81
CA VAL A 141 9.54 -0.73 -7.14
C VAL A 141 8.53 0.14 -7.90
N SER A 142 7.80 -0.45 -8.86
CA SER A 142 6.76 0.28 -9.59
C SER A 142 5.67 0.82 -8.66
N GLY A 143 5.21 0.01 -7.70
CA GLY A 143 4.24 0.41 -6.66
C GLY A 143 4.76 1.58 -5.82
N LEU A 144 5.99 1.50 -5.30
CA LEU A 144 6.63 2.58 -4.53
C LEU A 144 6.72 3.89 -5.34
N LEU A 145 7.11 3.81 -6.60
CA LEU A 145 7.18 4.97 -7.48
C LEU A 145 5.80 5.63 -7.68
N LEU A 146 4.75 4.82 -7.85
CA LEU A 146 3.37 5.30 -7.98
C LEU A 146 2.88 5.95 -6.69
N THR A 147 3.16 5.37 -5.54
CA THR A 147 2.81 5.91 -4.22
C THR A 147 3.46 7.28 -4.01
N LEU A 148 4.70 7.46 -4.45
CA LEU A 148 5.41 8.75 -4.41
C LEU A 148 4.99 9.72 -5.53
N GLY A 149 3.98 9.38 -6.35
CA GLY A 149 3.45 10.24 -7.41
C GLY A 149 4.22 10.22 -8.73
N ILE A 150 5.20 9.32 -8.89
CA ILE A 150 5.94 9.15 -10.14
C ILE A 150 5.14 8.27 -11.09
N ARG A 151 4.64 8.83 -12.19
CA ARG A 151 3.72 8.16 -13.10
C ARG A 151 4.43 7.42 -14.24
N PRO A 152 3.91 6.25 -14.70
CA PRO A 152 4.52 5.44 -15.76
C PRO A 152 4.77 6.16 -17.08
N LYS A 153 3.95 7.17 -17.40
CA LYS A 153 4.11 7.99 -18.62
C LYS A 153 5.35 8.91 -18.62
N LEU A 154 5.98 9.11 -17.47
CA LEU A 154 7.21 9.89 -17.39
C LEU A 154 8.40 9.06 -17.88
N ARG A 155 9.23 9.62 -18.76
CA ARG A 155 10.45 8.94 -19.27
C ARG A 155 11.39 8.46 -18.15
N GLY A 156 11.40 9.17 -17.01
CA GLY A 156 12.20 8.82 -15.84
C GLY A 156 11.66 7.64 -15.03
N PHE A 157 10.39 7.22 -15.22
CA PHE A 157 9.81 6.11 -14.48
C PHE A 157 10.57 4.80 -14.70
N ALA A 158 10.80 4.43 -15.95
CA ALA A 158 11.55 3.22 -16.30
C ALA A 158 13.00 3.30 -15.80
N CYS A 159 13.66 4.46 -15.95
CA CYS A 159 15.01 4.67 -15.44
C CYS A 159 15.09 4.54 -13.91
N LEU A 160 14.13 5.10 -13.17
CA LEU A 160 14.07 4.98 -11.71
C LEU A 160 13.83 3.54 -11.29
N ARG A 161 12.89 2.84 -11.94
CA ARG A 161 12.62 1.44 -11.63
C ARG A 161 13.86 0.57 -11.77
N GLU A 162 14.56 0.67 -12.90
CA GLU A 162 15.81 -0.08 -13.14
C GLU A 162 16.92 0.33 -12.16
N ALA A 163 17.07 1.63 -11.87
CA ALA A 163 18.06 2.11 -10.93
C ALA A 163 17.84 1.57 -9.52
N VAL A 164 16.62 1.60 -9.03
CA VAL A 164 16.27 1.04 -7.69
C VAL A 164 16.47 -0.46 -7.65
N LEU A 165 16.06 -1.19 -8.71
CA LEU A 165 16.26 -2.64 -8.80
C LEU A 165 17.73 -3.04 -8.78
N LEU A 166 18.57 -2.34 -9.52
CA LEU A 166 20.02 -2.60 -9.51
C LEU A 166 20.62 -2.30 -8.14
N SER A 167 20.30 -1.14 -7.56
CA SER A 167 20.79 -0.74 -6.24
C SER A 167 20.29 -1.63 -5.10
N SER A 168 19.14 -2.30 -5.25
CA SER A 168 18.64 -3.25 -4.25
C SER A 168 19.38 -4.61 -4.26
N ARG A 169 20.12 -4.92 -5.32
CA ARG A 169 20.89 -6.14 -5.46
C ARG A 169 22.33 -6.00 -4.99
N GLU A 170 22.91 -4.82 -5.16
CA GLU A 170 24.31 -4.52 -4.87
C GLU A 170 24.40 -3.24 -4.02
N GLU A 171 25.01 -3.35 -2.84
CA GLU A 171 24.96 -2.32 -1.80
C GLU A 171 25.77 -1.05 -2.07
N TYR A 172 26.74 -1.06 -2.96
CA TYR A 172 27.69 0.04 -3.17
C TYR A 172 27.97 0.37 -4.64
N LEU A 173 26.94 0.51 -5.46
CA LEU A 173 27.15 0.94 -6.84
C LEU A 173 27.41 2.45 -6.91
N SER A 174 28.53 2.84 -7.50
CA SER A 174 28.77 4.25 -7.87
C SER A 174 27.69 4.70 -8.87
N VAL A 175 26.83 5.63 -8.43
CA VAL A 175 25.63 6.06 -9.18
C VAL A 175 26.00 6.58 -10.58
N THR A 176 27.01 7.41 -10.70
CA THR A 176 27.40 8.03 -11.96
C THR A 176 28.27 7.11 -12.83
N LYS A 177 29.18 6.36 -12.21
CA LYS A 177 30.18 5.57 -12.97
C LYS A 177 29.67 4.18 -13.37
N VAL A 178 28.76 3.59 -12.59
CA VAL A 178 28.30 2.21 -12.78
C VAL A 178 26.79 2.15 -13.01
N LEU A 179 25.99 2.73 -12.11
CA LEU A 179 24.55 2.60 -12.14
C LEU A 179 23.90 3.23 -13.38
N TYR A 180 24.22 4.48 -13.70
CA TYR A 180 23.60 5.17 -14.84
C TYR A 180 23.95 4.55 -16.20
N PRO A 181 25.20 4.13 -16.48
CA PRO A 181 25.50 3.38 -17.70
C PRO A 181 24.73 2.07 -17.82
N GLU A 182 24.57 1.33 -16.73
CA GLU A 182 23.84 0.06 -16.74
C GLU A 182 22.32 0.28 -16.95
N VAL A 183 21.73 1.27 -16.27
CA VAL A 183 20.35 1.69 -16.50
C VAL A 183 20.14 2.13 -17.95
N ALA A 184 21.08 2.86 -18.53
CA ALA A 184 21.01 3.30 -19.91
C ALA A 184 20.91 2.14 -20.90
N LYS A 185 21.71 1.09 -20.71
CA LYS A 185 21.64 -0.14 -21.51
C LYS A 185 20.27 -0.80 -21.42
N ARG A 186 19.73 -0.96 -20.20
CA ARG A 186 18.43 -1.61 -19.97
C ARG A 186 17.24 -0.80 -20.48
N CYS A 187 17.32 0.52 -20.40
CA CYS A 187 16.27 1.41 -20.87
C CYS A 187 16.38 1.82 -22.34
N GLY A 188 17.41 1.36 -23.06
CA GLY A 188 17.64 1.72 -24.47
C GLY A 188 17.89 3.21 -24.69
N CYS A 189 18.53 3.90 -23.72
CA CYS A 189 18.81 5.34 -23.81
C CYS A 189 20.29 5.65 -23.55
N ARG A 190 20.71 6.91 -23.78
CA ARG A 190 22.10 7.34 -23.50
C ARG A 190 22.25 7.65 -21.99
N GLY A 191 23.41 7.32 -21.39
CA GLY A 191 23.67 7.54 -19.97
C GLY A 191 23.43 8.97 -19.49
N VAL A 192 23.78 9.98 -20.33
CA VAL A 192 23.53 11.40 -20.02
C VAL A 192 22.04 11.73 -19.84
N HIS A 193 21.17 10.98 -20.50
CA HIS A 193 19.72 11.16 -20.39
C HIS A 193 19.12 10.49 -19.16
N VAL A 194 19.77 9.46 -18.60
CA VAL A 194 19.28 8.75 -17.40
C VAL A 194 19.18 9.70 -16.23
N GLU A 195 20.26 10.41 -15.90
CA GLU A 195 20.27 11.37 -14.78
C GLU A 195 19.19 12.43 -14.94
N ARG A 196 19.11 13.04 -16.13
CA ARG A 196 18.13 14.10 -16.42
C ARG A 196 16.69 13.57 -16.31
N ASN A 197 16.42 12.38 -16.85
CA ASN A 197 15.09 11.77 -16.83
C ASN A 197 14.66 11.44 -15.38
N ILE A 198 15.57 10.88 -14.58
CA ILE A 198 15.35 10.59 -13.16
C ILE A 198 15.06 11.89 -12.40
N ARG A 199 15.92 12.91 -12.58
CA ARG A 199 15.73 14.21 -11.92
C ARG A 199 14.37 14.82 -12.27
N SER A 200 14.01 14.85 -13.54
CA SER A 200 12.73 15.42 -14.00
C SER A 200 11.51 14.64 -13.44
N ALA A 201 11.63 13.32 -13.30
CA ALA A 201 10.55 12.51 -12.73
C ALA A 201 10.37 12.77 -11.22
N ILE A 202 11.48 12.88 -10.48
CA ILE A 202 11.46 13.23 -9.06
C ILE A 202 10.90 14.65 -8.86
N ASP A 203 11.33 15.63 -9.68
CA ASP A 203 10.83 17.01 -9.61
C ASP A 203 9.34 17.10 -9.87
N ALA A 204 8.85 16.38 -10.89
CA ALA A 204 7.43 16.36 -11.21
C ALA A 204 6.55 15.78 -10.08
N ALA A 205 7.06 14.76 -9.39
CA ALA A 205 6.40 14.17 -8.24
C ALA A 205 6.51 15.07 -7.01
N TRP A 206 7.68 15.63 -6.75
CA TRP A 206 7.95 16.54 -5.64
C TRP A 206 7.03 17.77 -5.64
N ASN A 207 6.84 18.39 -6.80
CA ASN A 207 6.00 19.60 -6.94
C ASN A 207 4.49 19.34 -6.69
N LYS A 208 4.07 18.07 -6.72
CA LYS A 208 2.67 17.65 -6.50
C LYS A 208 2.55 16.65 -5.35
N ARG A 209 3.58 16.58 -4.49
CA ARG A 209 3.65 15.56 -3.45
C ARG A 209 2.55 15.69 -2.41
N ASP A 210 2.16 14.55 -1.88
CA ASP A 210 1.54 14.45 -0.56
C ASP A 210 2.65 14.41 0.49
N GLU A 211 2.74 15.45 1.32
CA GLU A 211 3.76 15.59 2.36
C GLU A 211 3.79 14.40 3.33
N ASN A 212 2.60 13.88 3.71
CA ASN A 212 2.49 12.76 4.63
C ASN A 212 3.07 11.47 4.03
N VAL A 213 2.82 11.24 2.74
CA VAL A 213 3.38 10.10 2.01
C VAL A 213 4.90 10.19 1.92
N TRP A 214 5.44 11.36 1.59
CA TRP A 214 6.89 11.53 1.47
C TRP A 214 7.62 11.40 2.79
N ARG A 215 7.01 11.81 3.91
CA ARG A 215 7.55 11.63 5.28
C ARG A 215 7.74 10.17 5.66
N LEU A 216 7.00 9.23 5.09
CA LEU A 216 7.18 7.80 5.34
C LEU A 216 8.51 7.26 4.80
N TYR A 217 9.04 7.91 3.76
CA TYR A 217 10.27 7.47 3.10
C TYR A 217 11.46 8.37 3.36
N PHE A 218 11.25 9.66 3.58
CA PHE A 218 12.30 10.67 3.73
C PHE A 218 12.12 11.40 5.05
N ALA A 219 13.11 11.23 5.95
CA ALA A 219 13.09 11.86 7.25
C ALA A 219 13.04 13.40 7.13
N PRO A 220 12.23 14.08 7.95
CA PRO A 220 12.21 15.53 8.01
C PRO A 220 13.53 16.07 8.60
N ASP A 221 13.88 17.30 8.23
CA ASP A 221 14.99 18.04 8.80
C ASP A 221 14.69 18.48 10.26
N ALA A 222 15.64 19.15 10.89
CA ALA A 222 15.50 19.66 12.28
C ALA A 222 14.32 20.66 12.44
N LYS A 223 13.79 21.22 11.35
CA LYS A 223 12.64 22.12 11.32
C LYS A 223 11.32 21.39 11.00
N GLY A 224 11.37 20.07 10.88
CA GLY A 224 10.21 19.24 10.56
C GLY A 224 9.80 19.23 9.09
N ASN A 225 10.62 19.75 8.16
CA ASN A 225 10.33 19.79 6.76
C ASN A 225 11.04 18.65 6.01
N VAL A 226 10.34 17.95 5.13
CA VAL A 226 10.98 17.03 4.17
C VAL A 226 11.66 17.87 3.10
N THR A 227 12.95 17.64 2.91
CA THR A 227 13.69 18.29 1.81
C THR A 227 13.67 17.42 0.56
N ARG A 228 13.72 18.07 -0.63
CA ARG A 228 13.76 17.33 -1.88
C ARG A 228 15.03 16.46 -1.94
N PRO A 229 14.92 15.14 -2.07
CA PRO A 229 16.09 14.29 -2.13
C PRO A 229 16.86 14.45 -3.43
N THR A 230 18.17 14.21 -3.37
CA THR A 230 18.98 14.03 -4.58
C THR A 230 18.59 12.74 -5.30
N ASN A 231 18.94 12.60 -6.57
CA ASN A 231 18.68 11.34 -7.30
C ASN A 231 19.29 10.13 -6.58
N ALA A 232 20.50 10.25 -6.06
CA ALA A 232 21.19 9.18 -5.33
C ALA A 232 20.47 8.83 -4.04
N ALA A 233 20.11 9.83 -3.22
CA ALA A 233 19.37 9.62 -1.97
C ALA A 233 17.99 8.98 -2.22
N PHE A 234 17.29 9.40 -3.28
CA PHE A 234 16.02 8.83 -3.68
C PHE A 234 16.15 7.34 -4.04
N ILE A 235 17.11 7.01 -4.91
CA ILE A 235 17.35 5.63 -5.35
C ILE A 235 17.77 4.76 -4.17
N SER A 236 18.72 5.21 -3.34
CA SER A 236 19.21 4.46 -2.18
C SER A 236 18.07 4.16 -1.20
N ARG A 237 17.28 5.16 -0.82
CA ARG A 237 16.19 4.97 0.14
C ARG A 237 15.15 3.97 -0.33
N LEU A 238 14.78 3.99 -1.62
CA LEU A 238 13.85 3.01 -2.16
C LEU A 238 14.49 1.61 -2.30
N ALA A 239 15.78 1.53 -2.61
CA ALA A 239 16.51 0.27 -2.63
C ALA A 239 16.57 -0.38 -1.24
N ASP A 240 16.78 0.42 -0.18
CA ASP A 240 16.75 -0.03 1.21
C ASP A 240 15.38 -0.63 1.56
N SER A 241 14.29 0.07 1.22
CA SER A 241 12.92 -0.43 1.44
C SER A 241 12.64 -1.77 0.74
N ILE A 242 13.28 -2.03 -0.40
CA ILE A 242 13.18 -3.32 -1.10
C ILE A 242 14.03 -4.40 -0.41
N ARG A 243 15.21 -4.05 0.15
CA ARG A 243 16.09 -4.98 0.88
C ARG A 243 15.46 -5.39 2.21
N GLU A 244 14.97 -4.45 2.99
CA GLU A 244 14.29 -4.68 4.29
C GLU A 244 13.16 -5.71 4.16
N TYR A 245 12.42 -5.66 3.07
CA TYR A 245 11.34 -6.62 2.81
C TYR A 245 11.84 -8.04 2.42
N ARG A 246 13.04 -8.18 1.87
CA ARG A 246 13.61 -9.50 1.51
C ARG A 246 14.18 -10.24 2.73
N ALA A 247 14.47 -9.51 3.80
CA ALA A 247 15.09 -10.03 5.01
C ALA A 247 14.08 -10.46 6.09
N GLY A 248 12.80 -10.13 5.95
CA GLY A 248 11.69 -10.52 6.83
C GLY A 248 10.73 -11.47 6.14
#